data_8eedf231051f600bccfaaf5c0629b44f
#
_entry.id   8eedf231051f600bccfaaf5c0629b44f
#
_cell.length_a   1.000
_cell.length_b   1.000
_cell.length_c   1.000
_cell.angle_alpha   90.00
_cell.angle_beta   90.00
_cell.angle_gamma   90.00
#
_symmetry.space_group_name_H-M   'P 1'
#
loop_
_entity.id
_entity.type
_entity.pdbx_description
1 polymer ?
#
loop_
_entity_poly.entity_id
_entity_poly.type
_entity_poly.pdbx_seq_one_letter_code
_entity_poly.pdbx_strand_id
1 'polypeptide(L)'
;MNKFQLLKEDVKTVFQKDPAARSWLEVVICYPGLHAIWSHRVAHYLWKHKLRFLARLLSHITRFFTGIEIHPGATIGRRFFIDHGMGIVIGETTEIGNDVLLYKGVVLGGTSLEKKKRHPTLGNNIIVGSNAIIMGAITIGDNARIGAASVVTHNVPANTTAVGIPARVSVGATKNDIDCLEHSKLPDPVADAMKYVLAEQRKLEERISKLEKK
;
A
#
# COMPACT_ATOMS: atom_id res chain seq x y z
N MET A 1 -20.42 15.90 2.54
CA MET A 1 -20.28 15.28 3.89
C MET A 1 -19.63 16.29 4.83
N ASN A 2 -20.17 16.43 6.03
CA ASN A 2 -19.65 17.39 7.01
C ASN A 2 -18.38 16.78 7.69
N LYS A 3 -17.47 17.64 8.23
CA LYS A 3 -16.19 17.21 8.85
C LYS A 3 -16.41 16.18 9.99
N PHE A 4 -17.47 16.34 10.77
CA PHE A 4 -17.79 15.42 11.86
C PHE A 4 -18.20 14.01 11.37
N GLN A 5 -18.93 13.94 10.28
CA GLN A 5 -19.27 12.65 9.64
C GLN A 5 -18.02 11.93 9.12
N LEU A 6 -17.04 12.69 8.61
CA LEU A 6 -15.77 12.14 8.14
C LEU A 6 -14.95 11.54 9.30
N LEU A 7 -14.86 12.24 10.45
CA LEU A 7 -14.18 11.70 11.64
C LEU A 7 -14.84 10.42 12.16
N LYS A 8 -16.18 10.38 12.19
CA LYS A 8 -16.92 9.15 12.56
C LYS A 8 -16.66 8.02 11.58
N GLU A 9 -16.58 8.29 10.29
CA GLU A 9 -16.27 7.30 9.27
C GLU A 9 -14.87 6.71 9.48
N ASP A 10 -13.86 7.55 9.81
CA ASP A 10 -12.51 7.06 10.08
C ASP A 10 -12.47 6.10 11.28
N VAL A 11 -13.12 6.48 12.38
CA VAL A 11 -13.23 5.59 13.56
C VAL A 11 -13.96 4.28 13.19
N LYS A 12 -15.06 4.36 12.44
CA LYS A 12 -15.77 3.16 11.96
C LYS A 12 -14.90 2.28 11.08
N THR A 13 -14.04 2.88 10.26
CA THR A 13 -13.11 2.15 9.38
C THR A 13 -12.11 1.33 10.19
N VAL A 14 -11.63 1.84 11.32
CA VAL A 14 -10.76 1.07 12.24
C VAL A 14 -11.48 -0.19 12.72
N PHE A 15 -12.70 -0.06 13.26
CA PHE A 15 -13.49 -1.24 13.71
C PHE A 15 -13.79 -2.25 12.60
N GLN A 16 -13.86 -1.81 11.35
CA GLN A 16 -14.11 -2.70 10.21
C GLN A 16 -12.84 -3.44 9.75
N LYS A 17 -11.66 -2.85 9.95
CA LYS A 17 -10.40 -3.34 9.39
C LYS A 17 -9.45 -3.92 10.43
N ASP A 18 -9.66 -3.65 11.72
CA ASP A 18 -8.87 -4.20 12.81
C ASP A 18 -9.76 -4.95 13.81
N PRO A 19 -9.68 -6.29 13.85
CA PRO A 19 -10.43 -7.10 14.81
C PRO A 19 -9.96 -6.90 16.26
N ALA A 20 -8.80 -6.29 16.52
CA ALA A 20 -8.31 -5.98 17.86
C ALA A 20 -8.99 -4.74 18.47
N ALA A 21 -9.65 -3.90 17.68
CA ALA A 21 -10.32 -2.69 18.15
C ALA A 21 -11.53 -3.04 19.06
N ARG A 22 -11.51 -2.62 20.34
CA ARG A 22 -12.55 -3.01 21.34
C ARG A 22 -13.49 -1.88 21.68
N SER A 23 -12.99 -0.64 21.77
CA SER A 23 -13.82 0.50 22.17
C SER A 23 -13.45 1.75 21.35
N TRP A 24 -14.44 2.66 21.18
CA TRP A 24 -14.20 3.90 20.47
C TRP A 24 -13.15 4.79 21.18
N LEU A 25 -13.08 4.74 22.53
CA LEU A 25 -12.10 5.48 23.32
C LEU A 25 -10.68 4.98 23.03
N GLU A 26 -10.50 3.65 23.00
CA GLU A 26 -9.23 3.02 22.62
C GLU A 26 -8.82 3.43 21.20
N VAL A 27 -9.74 3.38 20.24
CA VAL A 27 -9.47 3.75 18.84
C VAL A 27 -9.06 5.21 18.73
N VAL A 28 -9.75 6.11 19.40
CA VAL A 28 -9.45 7.55 19.36
C VAL A 28 -8.12 7.90 20.04
N ILE A 29 -7.74 7.19 21.12
CA ILE A 29 -6.54 7.52 21.90
C ILE A 29 -5.32 6.71 21.46
N CYS A 30 -5.46 5.44 21.09
CA CYS A 30 -4.35 4.52 20.92
C CYS A 30 -3.99 4.16 19.47
N TYR A 31 -4.69 4.72 18.47
CA TYR A 31 -4.43 4.43 17.05
C TYR A 31 -3.62 5.55 16.38
N PRO A 32 -2.30 5.42 16.26
CA PRO A 32 -1.45 6.45 15.67
C PRO A 32 -1.77 6.73 14.21
N GLY A 33 -2.23 5.72 13.46
CA GLY A 33 -2.68 5.90 12.08
C GLY A 33 -3.85 6.86 11.95
N LEU A 34 -4.82 6.79 12.89
CA LEU A 34 -5.96 7.71 12.92
C LEU A 34 -5.52 9.15 13.22
N HIS A 35 -4.60 9.32 14.18
CA HIS A 35 -4.04 10.63 14.51
C HIS A 35 -3.29 11.26 13.33
N ALA A 36 -2.49 10.43 12.61
CA ALA A 36 -1.76 10.87 11.43
C ALA A 36 -2.69 11.34 10.31
N ILE A 37 -3.79 10.60 10.06
CA ILE A 37 -4.79 10.96 9.04
C ILE A 37 -5.50 12.26 9.41
N TRP A 38 -5.92 12.42 10.66
CA TRP A 38 -6.60 13.64 11.10
C TRP A 38 -5.70 14.87 11.04
N SER A 39 -4.47 14.74 11.52
CA SER A 39 -3.46 15.79 11.41
C SER A 39 -3.14 16.15 9.96
N HIS A 40 -3.00 15.11 9.10
CA HIS A 40 -2.78 15.33 7.67
C HIS A 40 -3.90 16.13 7.02
N ARG A 41 -5.16 15.91 7.35
CA ARG A 41 -6.28 16.72 6.80
C ARG A 41 -6.14 18.20 7.12
N VAL A 42 -5.69 18.53 8.34
CA VAL A 42 -5.41 19.91 8.73
C VAL A 42 -4.19 20.45 7.98
N ALA A 43 -3.12 19.66 7.91
CA ALA A 43 -1.90 20.05 7.20
C ALA A 43 -2.16 20.24 5.70
N HIS A 44 -2.95 19.38 5.07
CA HIS A 44 -3.35 19.48 3.67
C HIS A 44 -4.22 20.73 3.41
N TYR A 45 -5.13 21.07 4.32
CA TYR A 45 -5.89 22.32 4.24
C TYR A 45 -4.95 23.55 4.28
N LEU A 46 -4.01 23.60 5.21
CA LEU A 46 -3.01 24.67 5.28
C LEU A 46 -2.15 24.73 3.99
N TRP A 47 -1.77 23.58 3.46
CA TRP A 47 -1.00 23.47 2.21
C TRP A 47 -1.76 24.08 1.02
N LYS A 48 -3.04 23.74 0.87
CA LYS A 48 -3.90 24.31 -0.18
C LYS A 48 -4.07 25.84 -0.06
N HIS A 49 -4.03 26.36 1.17
CA HIS A 49 -4.09 27.81 1.44
C HIS A 49 -2.71 28.48 1.40
N LYS A 50 -1.70 27.85 0.80
CA LYS A 50 -0.33 28.35 0.64
C LYS A 50 0.45 28.59 1.95
N LEU A 51 -0.07 28.17 3.08
CA LEU A 51 0.60 28.20 4.40
C LEU A 51 1.57 27.01 4.53
N ARG A 52 2.48 26.89 3.56
CA ARG A 52 3.32 25.70 3.34
C ARG A 52 4.24 25.39 4.52
N PHE A 53 4.80 26.41 5.16
CA PHE A 53 5.66 26.23 6.34
C PHE A 53 4.88 25.61 7.50
N LEU A 54 3.72 26.16 7.84
CA LEU A 54 2.87 25.66 8.93
C LEU A 54 2.38 24.23 8.64
N ALA A 55 2.02 23.95 7.38
CA ALA A 55 1.62 22.61 6.95
C ALA A 55 2.75 21.59 7.16
N ARG A 56 3.99 21.93 6.76
CA ARG A 56 5.18 21.10 6.96
C ARG A 56 5.53 20.92 8.43
N LEU A 57 5.47 22.00 9.20
CA LEU A 57 5.74 21.95 10.64
C LEU A 57 4.75 21.00 11.35
N LEU A 58 3.44 21.11 11.05
CA LEU A 58 2.42 20.21 11.60
C LEU A 58 2.68 18.75 11.21
N SER A 59 2.99 18.50 9.93
CA SER A 59 3.34 17.15 9.45
C SER A 59 4.57 16.59 10.21
N HIS A 60 5.58 17.41 10.47
CA HIS A 60 6.77 17.00 11.20
C HIS A 60 6.49 16.66 12.67
N ILE A 61 5.68 17.51 13.34
CA ILE A 61 5.21 17.26 14.72
C ILE A 61 4.41 15.94 14.76
N THR A 62 3.51 15.73 13.81
CA THR A 62 2.73 14.47 13.71
C THR A 62 3.63 13.26 13.57
N ARG A 63 4.64 13.33 12.69
CA ARG A 63 5.62 12.26 12.53
C ARG A 63 6.35 11.95 13.84
N PHE A 64 6.72 12.96 14.61
CA PHE A 64 7.39 12.76 15.90
C PHE A 64 6.53 11.93 16.86
N PHE A 65 5.22 12.21 16.95
CA PHE A 65 4.32 11.52 17.88
C PHE A 65 3.79 10.18 17.36
N THR A 66 3.69 10.00 16.04
CA THR A 66 3.05 8.80 15.45
C THR A 66 4.02 7.85 14.76
N GLY A 67 5.23 8.32 14.44
CA GLY A 67 6.16 7.58 13.58
C GLY A 67 5.73 7.50 12.10
N ILE A 68 4.71 8.28 11.70
CA ILE A 68 4.12 8.27 10.36
C ILE A 68 4.38 9.62 9.68
N GLU A 69 5.05 9.60 8.53
CA GLU A 69 5.27 10.80 7.73
C GLU A 69 4.28 10.86 6.57
N ILE A 70 3.42 11.88 6.56
CA ILE A 70 2.54 12.19 5.44
C ILE A 70 2.84 13.62 4.98
N HIS A 71 3.33 13.76 3.74
CA HIS A 71 3.55 15.09 3.18
C HIS A 71 2.22 15.82 3.01
N PRO A 72 2.10 17.11 3.41
CA PRO A 72 0.85 17.86 3.32
C PRO A 72 0.28 17.99 1.90
N GLY A 73 1.13 17.86 0.87
CA GLY A 73 0.71 17.89 -0.53
C GLY A 73 0.00 16.62 -1.00
N ALA A 74 0.16 15.50 -0.31
CA ALA A 74 -0.48 14.25 -0.68
C ALA A 74 -2.01 14.37 -0.65
N THR A 75 -2.68 13.68 -1.59
CA THR A 75 -4.14 13.61 -1.63
C THR A 75 -4.59 12.24 -1.17
N ILE A 76 -5.47 12.19 -0.17
CA ILE A 76 -5.92 10.94 0.44
C ILE A 76 -7.44 10.89 0.42
N GLY A 77 -7.98 9.78 -0.11
CA GLY A 77 -9.40 9.49 -0.18
C GLY A 77 -10.02 9.10 1.16
N ARG A 78 -11.19 8.47 1.10
CA ARG A 78 -12.00 8.08 2.26
C ARG A 78 -11.68 6.66 2.71
N ARG A 79 -11.97 6.35 3.99
CA ARG A 79 -11.77 5.03 4.61
C ARG A 79 -10.35 4.50 4.42
N PHE A 80 -9.40 5.44 4.41
CA PHE A 80 -7.98 5.13 4.42
C PHE A 80 -7.60 4.65 5.83
N PHE A 81 -6.95 3.51 5.93
CA PHE A 81 -6.55 2.93 7.20
C PHE A 81 -5.04 2.64 7.22
N ILE A 82 -4.40 3.05 8.28
CA ILE A 82 -3.00 2.76 8.57
C ILE A 82 -2.95 1.84 9.78
N ASP A 83 -2.49 0.61 9.57
CA ASP A 83 -2.30 -0.37 10.63
C ASP A 83 -0.86 -0.35 11.14
N HIS A 84 -0.70 -0.27 12.47
CA HIS A 84 0.55 -0.07 13.21
C HIS A 84 1.28 1.24 12.87
N GLY A 85 1.50 1.56 11.64
CA GLY A 85 1.93 2.83 11.07
C GLY A 85 3.41 3.20 11.19
N MET A 86 4.16 2.70 12.14
CA MET A 86 5.56 3.07 12.34
C MET A 86 6.39 2.93 11.06
N GLY A 87 7.11 4.00 10.69
CA GLY A 87 7.99 4.02 9.52
C GLY A 87 7.30 4.24 8.17
N ILE A 88 5.99 4.51 8.15
CA ILE A 88 5.30 4.89 6.90
C ILE A 88 5.80 6.26 6.42
N VAL A 89 6.05 6.35 5.10
CA VAL A 89 6.37 7.61 4.42
C VAL A 89 5.49 7.79 3.19
N ILE A 90 4.68 8.84 3.16
CA ILE A 90 3.83 9.20 2.02
C ILE A 90 4.32 10.52 1.44
N GLY A 91 4.87 10.46 0.21
CA GLY A 91 5.50 11.60 -0.46
C GLY A 91 4.53 12.64 -1.02
N GLU A 92 5.06 13.80 -1.40
CA GLU A 92 4.33 15.04 -1.73
C GLU A 92 3.25 14.87 -2.80
N THR A 93 3.55 14.19 -3.89
CA THR A 93 2.64 14.07 -5.04
C THR A 93 1.90 12.73 -5.08
N THR A 94 1.86 12.04 -3.94
CA THR A 94 1.09 10.80 -3.79
C THR A 94 -0.40 11.08 -3.87
N GLU A 95 -1.11 10.22 -4.56
CA GLU A 95 -2.57 10.19 -4.61
C GLU A 95 -3.05 8.82 -4.13
N ILE A 96 -3.99 8.81 -3.20
CA ILE A 96 -4.55 7.59 -2.62
C ILE A 96 -6.07 7.65 -2.76
N GLY A 97 -6.65 6.62 -3.39
CA GLY A 97 -8.10 6.46 -3.53
C GLY A 97 -8.80 6.10 -2.22
N ASN A 98 -9.98 5.51 -2.31
CA ASN A 98 -10.78 5.11 -1.17
C ASN A 98 -10.48 3.67 -0.75
N ASP A 99 -10.76 3.35 0.53
CA ASP A 99 -10.67 2.00 1.07
C ASP A 99 -9.25 1.39 1.07
N VAL A 100 -8.21 2.21 1.05
CA VAL A 100 -6.82 1.75 1.01
C VAL A 100 -6.33 1.45 2.42
N LEU A 101 -5.61 0.33 2.56
CA LEU A 101 -4.94 -0.11 3.79
C LEU A 101 -3.44 -0.13 3.57
N LEU A 102 -2.69 0.55 4.44
CA LEU A 102 -1.23 0.47 4.50
C LEU A 102 -0.80 -0.10 5.85
N TYR A 103 0.11 -1.08 5.79
CA TYR A 103 0.80 -1.58 6.98
C TYR A 103 2.07 -0.78 7.29
N LYS A 104 2.65 -1.03 8.47
CA LYS A 104 3.88 -0.38 8.93
C LYS A 104 5.00 -0.44 7.88
N GLY A 105 5.86 0.59 7.88
CA GLY A 105 7.06 0.65 7.05
C GLY A 105 6.82 0.83 5.55
N VAL A 106 5.58 1.04 5.11
CA VAL A 106 5.27 1.30 3.70
C VAL A 106 5.84 2.65 3.28
N VAL A 107 6.53 2.66 2.14
CA VAL A 107 7.07 3.88 1.53
C VAL A 107 6.43 4.12 0.17
N LEU A 108 5.77 5.27 0.02
CA LEU A 108 5.29 5.79 -1.25
C LEU A 108 6.24 6.91 -1.70
N GLY A 109 7.34 6.50 -2.36
CA GLY A 109 8.50 7.33 -2.63
C GLY A 109 8.56 7.89 -4.05
N GLY A 110 9.36 8.94 -4.22
CA GLY A 110 9.65 9.55 -5.53
C GLY A 110 10.97 9.07 -6.12
N THR A 111 11.09 9.12 -7.45
CA THR A 111 12.30 8.76 -8.20
C THR A 111 12.88 9.92 -9.02
N SER A 112 12.33 11.13 -8.90
CA SER A 112 12.78 12.30 -9.64
C SER A 112 13.02 13.49 -8.72
N LEU A 113 14.01 14.32 -9.05
CA LEU A 113 14.28 15.60 -8.37
C LEU A 113 13.45 16.76 -8.94
N GLU A 114 12.75 16.55 -10.04
CA GLU A 114 11.92 17.57 -10.65
C GLU A 114 10.64 17.84 -9.86
N LYS A 115 10.17 19.09 -9.88
CA LYS A 115 8.92 19.52 -9.23
C LYS A 115 7.69 19.14 -10.05
N LYS A 116 7.53 17.82 -10.32
CA LYS A 116 6.41 17.26 -11.07
C LYS A 116 5.82 16.05 -10.31
N LYS A 117 4.83 15.38 -10.89
CA LYS A 117 4.36 14.07 -10.39
C LYS A 117 5.54 13.11 -10.37
N ARG A 118 5.89 12.60 -9.15
CA ARG A 118 7.04 11.73 -8.93
C ARG A 118 6.79 10.64 -7.87
N HIS A 119 5.60 10.65 -7.27
CA HIS A 119 5.16 9.66 -6.28
C HIS A 119 3.98 8.85 -6.82
N PRO A 120 3.71 7.67 -6.25
CA PRO A 120 2.68 6.76 -6.74
C PRO A 120 1.26 7.32 -6.68
N THR A 121 0.41 6.78 -7.57
CA THR A 121 -1.04 6.89 -7.48
C THR A 121 -1.61 5.51 -7.14
N LEU A 122 -2.35 5.41 -6.05
CA LEU A 122 -3.06 4.23 -5.61
C LEU A 122 -4.55 4.41 -5.90
N GLY A 123 -5.15 3.46 -6.61
CA GLY A 123 -6.59 3.40 -6.84
C GLY A 123 -7.38 3.08 -5.57
N ASN A 124 -8.52 2.42 -5.73
CA ASN A 124 -9.43 2.09 -4.63
C ASN A 124 -9.24 0.64 -4.16
N ASN A 125 -9.60 0.37 -2.91
CA ASN A 125 -9.59 -0.97 -2.31
C ASN A 125 -8.24 -1.70 -2.44
N ILE A 126 -7.15 -1.01 -2.11
CA ILE A 126 -5.79 -1.53 -2.19
C ILE A 126 -5.30 -1.92 -0.80
N ILE A 127 -4.55 -3.02 -0.72
CA ILE A 127 -3.80 -3.40 0.48
C ILE A 127 -2.32 -3.41 0.15
N VAL A 128 -1.53 -2.72 0.99
CA VAL A 128 -0.07 -2.68 0.88
C VAL A 128 0.54 -3.30 2.12
N GLY A 129 1.20 -4.43 1.96
CA GLY A 129 1.83 -5.19 3.03
C GLY A 129 2.99 -4.46 3.70
N SER A 130 3.34 -4.92 4.90
CA SER A 130 4.38 -4.30 5.74
C SER A 130 5.71 -4.16 5.01
N ASN A 131 6.38 -3.02 5.18
CA ASN A 131 7.68 -2.70 4.60
C ASN A 131 7.73 -2.73 3.06
N ALA A 132 6.60 -2.70 2.38
CA ALA A 132 6.58 -2.57 0.93
C ALA A 132 7.01 -1.16 0.50
N ILE A 133 7.77 -1.08 -0.58
CA ILE A 133 8.30 0.16 -1.12
C ILE A 133 7.75 0.33 -2.54
N ILE A 134 7.00 1.41 -2.77
CA ILE A 134 6.41 1.74 -4.07
C ILE A 134 7.07 3.04 -4.55
N MET A 135 7.78 2.99 -5.68
CA MET A 135 8.67 4.07 -6.11
C MET A 135 8.29 4.62 -7.48
N GLY A 136 8.22 5.95 -7.56
CA GLY A 136 8.03 6.67 -8.82
C GLY A 136 6.58 7.07 -9.10
N ALA A 137 6.38 7.75 -10.24
CA ALA A 137 5.06 8.18 -10.70
C ALA A 137 4.29 7.01 -11.37
N ILE A 138 4.18 5.91 -10.65
CA ILE A 138 3.50 4.69 -11.11
C ILE A 138 2.07 4.61 -10.58
N THR A 139 1.25 3.80 -11.22
CA THR A 139 -0.14 3.57 -10.82
C THR A 139 -0.33 2.15 -10.31
N ILE A 140 -0.96 2.03 -9.15
CA ILE A 140 -1.45 0.78 -8.59
C ILE A 140 -2.96 0.77 -8.81
N GLY A 141 -3.44 -0.19 -9.62
CA GLY A 141 -4.84 -0.28 -10.02
C GLY A 141 -5.77 -0.71 -8.89
N ASP A 142 -7.07 -0.49 -9.09
CA ASP A 142 -8.10 -0.84 -8.11
C ASP A 142 -8.04 -2.32 -7.72
N ASN A 143 -8.32 -2.62 -6.46
CA ASN A 143 -8.31 -3.98 -5.89
C ASN A 143 -6.93 -4.68 -5.96
N ALA A 144 -5.84 -3.97 -6.25
CA ALA A 144 -4.51 -4.58 -6.24
C ALA A 144 -4.03 -4.88 -4.81
N ARG A 145 -3.16 -5.88 -4.70
CA ARG A 145 -2.48 -6.29 -3.47
C ARG A 145 -0.98 -6.17 -3.66
N ILE A 146 -0.29 -5.56 -2.71
CA ILE A 146 1.16 -5.50 -2.69
C ILE A 146 1.65 -6.33 -1.51
N GLY A 147 2.45 -7.35 -1.80
CA GLY A 147 3.01 -8.23 -0.77
C GLY A 147 3.96 -7.50 0.18
N ALA A 148 4.10 -8.02 1.40
CA ALA A 148 5.05 -7.49 2.36
C ALA A 148 6.48 -7.53 1.82
N ALA A 149 7.30 -6.54 2.20
CA ALA A 149 8.69 -6.37 1.78
C ALA A 149 8.92 -6.30 0.24
N SER A 150 7.89 -6.04 -0.54
CA SER A 150 8.00 -5.94 -2.01
C SER A 150 8.50 -4.56 -2.44
N VAL A 151 9.28 -4.52 -3.53
CA VAL A 151 9.77 -3.27 -4.15
C VAL A 151 9.12 -3.10 -5.52
N VAL A 152 8.15 -2.20 -5.61
CA VAL A 152 7.34 -1.95 -6.81
C VAL A 152 7.87 -0.73 -7.53
N THR A 153 8.33 -0.91 -8.77
CA THR A 153 8.90 0.14 -9.63
C THR A 153 8.16 0.32 -10.95
N HIS A 154 7.11 -0.48 -11.18
CA HIS A 154 6.29 -0.44 -12.40
C HIS A 154 4.81 -0.45 -12.04
N ASN A 155 3.96 -0.05 -13.00
CA ASN A 155 2.51 -0.08 -12.81
C ASN A 155 2.03 -1.49 -12.45
N VAL A 156 1.06 -1.56 -11.54
CA VAL A 156 0.38 -2.80 -11.15
C VAL A 156 -1.06 -2.74 -11.65
N PRO A 157 -1.49 -3.68 -12.49
CA PRO A 157 -2.86 -3.72 -13.00
C PRO A 157 -3.89 -3.90 -11.88
N ALA A 158 -5.13 -3.51 -12.16
CA ALA A 158 -6.24 -3.75 -11.24
C ALA A 158 -6.48 -5.27 -11.04
N ASN A 159 -6.96 -5.63 -9.84
CA ASN A 159 -7.30 -7.03 -9.48
C ASN A 159 -6.11 -8.00 -9.55
N THR A 160 -4.88 -7.51 -9.32
CA THR A 160 -3.67 -8.35 -9.33
C THR A 160 -2.89 -8.22 -8.02
N THR A 161 -2.00 -9.18 -7.79
CA THR A 161 -1.05 -9.16 -6.67
C THR A 161 0.36 -8.96 -7.20
N ALA A 162 1.12 -8.02 -6.60
CA ALA A 162 2.52 -7.79 -6.91
C ALA A 162 3.39 -8.16 -5.69
N VAL A 163 4.40 -9.03 -5.89
CA VAL A 163 5.27 -9.53 -4.82
C VAL A 163 6.73 -9.61 -5.27
N GLY A 164 7.66 -9.46 -4.33
CA GLY A 164 9.10 -9.69 -4.54
C GLY A 164 9.93 -8.43 -4.73
N ILE A 165 11.23 -8.62 -4.96
CA ILE A 165 12.25 -7.57 -5.15
C ILE A 165 13.09 -7.90 -6.38
N PRO A 166 12.90 -7.20 -7.53
CA PRO A 166 11.78 -6.31 -7.85
C PRO A 166 10.44 -7.04 -7.90
N ALA A 167 9.35 -6.34 -7.58
CA ALA A 167 8.02 -6.94 -7.55
C ALA A 167 7.56 -7.36 -8.94
N ARG A 168 7.00 -8.57 -9.00
CA ARG A 168 6.39 -9.16 -10.20
C ARG A 168 4.90 -9.32 -9.98
N VAL A 169 4.13 -9.05 -11.04
CA VAL A 169 2.67 -9.21 -11.01
C VAL A 169 2.34 -10.68 -11.22
N SER A 170 1.56 -11.23 -10.31
CA SER A 170 0.95 -12.54 -10.47
C SER A 170 -0.51 -12.38 -10.91
N VAL A 171 -0.84 -13.01 -12.02
CA VAL A 171 -2.22 -13.06 -12.55
C VAL A 171 -2.86 -14.32 -11.98
N GLY A 172 -3.81 -14.20 -11.05
CA GLY A 172 -4.48 -15.38 -10.51
C GLY A 172 -5.09 -15.26 -9.11
N ALA A 173 -5.04 -14.09 -8.47
CA ALA A 173 -5.84 -13.88 -7.27
C ALA A 173 -7.33 -13.91 -7.65
N THR A 174 -8.06 -14.93 -7.22
CA THR A 174 -9.51 -14.99 -7.41
C THR A 174 -10.18 -13.92 -6.54
N LYS A 175 -11.40 -13.51 -6.90
CA LYS A 175 -12.17 -12.50 -6.16
C LYS A 175 -12.33 -12.87 -4.67
N ASN A 176 -12.31 -14.15 -4.33
CA ASN A 176 -12.38 -14.67 -2.96
C ASN A 176 -11.06 -14.48 -2.17
N ASP A 177 -9.90 -14.47 -2.85
CA ASP A 177 -8.59 -14.22 -2.22
C ASP A 177 -8.42 -12.72 -1.88
N ILE A 178 -9.24 -11.86 -2.47
CA ILE A 178 -9.20 -10.41 -2.32
C ILE A 178 -9.88 -9.95 -1.01
N ASP A 179 -10.89 -10.67 -0.54
CA ASP A 179 -11.67 -10.32 0.67
C ASP A 179 -11.03 -10.79 1.99
N CYS A 180 -10.06 -11.69 1.92
CA CYS A 180 -9.36 -12.21 3.08
C CYS A 180 -7.98 -11.56 3.20
N LEU A 181 -7.61 -11.13 4.42
CA LEU A 181 -6.27 -10.69 4.79
C LEU A 181 -5.29 -11.89 4.85
N GLU A 182 -5.41 -12.83 3.90
CA GLU A 182 -4.60 -14.05 3.87
C GLU A 182 -3.18 -13.78 3.34
N HIS A 183 -2.40 -13.03 4.12
CA HIS A 183 -0.99 -12.76 3.82
C HIS A 183 -0.12 -14.01 3.70
N SER A 184 -0.60 -15.17 4.17
CA SER A 184 0.09 -16.46 4.07
C SER A 184 -0.01 -17.11 2.70
N LYS A 185 -0.93 -16.66 1.84
CA LYS A 185 -1.15 -17.20 0.49
C LYS A 185 -0.67 -16.26 -0.61
N LEU A 186 0.39 -15.50 -0.35
CA LEU A 186 0.99 -14.68 -1.41
C LEU A 186 1.57 -15.59 -2.50
N PRO A 187 1.31 -15.28 -3.79
CA PRO A 187 1.91 -16.03 -4.90
C PRO A 187 3.43 -15.87 -4.86
N ASP A 188 4.14 -16.93 -5.21
CA ASP A 188 5.58 -16.90 -5.44
C ASP A 188 5.88 -17.06 -6.94
N PRO A 189 5.95 -15.95 -7.70
CA PRO A 189 6.15 -16.00 -9.13
C PRO A 189 7.47 -16.66 -9.54
N VAL A 190 8.47 -16.64 -8.67
CA VAL A 190 9.78 -17.27 -8.93
C VAL A 190 9.67 -18.79 -8.76
N ALA A 191 9.07 -19.25 -7.67
CA ALA A 191 8.84 -20.67 -7.44
C ALA A 191 7.94 -21.29 -8.53
N ASP A 192 6.91 -20.56 -8.97
CA ASP A 192 6.02 -21.03 -10.03
C ASP A 192 6.73 -21.10 -11.39
N ALA A 193 7.54 -20.10 -11.74
CA ALA A 193 8.38 -20.15 -12.94
C ALA A 193 9.41 -21.30 -12.88
N MET A 194 10.04 -21.52 -11.73
CA MET A 194 10.98 -22.64 -11.53
C MET A 194 10.30 -23.99 -11.67
N LYS A 195 9.12 -24.18 -11.10
CA LYS A 195 8.33 -25.42 -11.29
C LYS A 195 8.04 -25.69 -12.75
N TYR A 196 7.64 -24.65 -13.50
CA TYR A 196 7.39 -24.76 -14.92
C TYR A 196 8.65 -25.19 -15.70
N VAL A 197 9.79 -24.50 -15.46
CA VAL A 197 11.07 -24.82 -16.12
C VAL A 197 11.50 -26.25 -15.81
N LEU A 198 11.42 -26.70 -14.56
CA LEU A 198 11.77 -28.06 -14.17
C LEU A 198 10.84 -29.11 -14.81
N ALA A 199 9.56 -28.79 -14.98
CA ALA A 199 8.62 -29.68 -15.66
C ALA A 199 8.95 -29.83 -17.16
N GLU A 200 9.29 -28.72 -17.84
CA GLU A 200 9.73 -28.79 -19.26
C GLU A 200 11.07 -29.49 -19.43
N GLN A 201 12.02 -29.28 -18.51
CA GLN A 201 13.29 -30.02 -18.53
C GLN A 201 13.07 -31.53 -18.43
N ARG A 202 12.23 -32.02 -17.52
CA ARG A 202 11.90 -33.44 -17.40
C ARG A 202 11.29 -33.99 -18.69
N LYS A 203 10.39 -33.27 -19.34
CA LYS A 203 9.83 -33.66 -20.61
C LYS A 203 10.88 -33.78 -21.72
N LEU A 204 11.83 -32.86 -21.75
CA LEU A 204 12.95 -32.89 -22.71
C LEU A 204 13.87 -34.10 -22.45
N GLU A 205 14.22 -34.38 -21.21
CA GLU A 205 15.01 -35.54 -20.81
C GLU A 205 14.34 -36.85 -21.20
N GLU A 206 13.02 -36.99 -20.99
CA GLU A 206 12.26 -38.17 -21.44
C GLU A 206 12.27 -38.34 -22.98
N ARG A 207 12.19 -37.22 -23.71
CA ARG A 207 12.26 -37.27 -25.19
C ARG A 207 13.64 -37.67 -25.68
N ILE A 208 14.71 -37.16 -25.07
CA ILE A 208 16.08 -37.53 -25.40
C ILE A 208 16.29 -39.04 -25.13
N SER A 209 15.93 -39.53 -23.94
CA SER A 209 16.04 -40.94 -23.59
C SER A 209 15.30 -41.88 -24.55
N LYS A 210 14.15 -41.44 -25.11
CA LYS A 210 13.43 -42.22 -26.14
C LYS A 210 14.11 -42.18 -27.47
N LEU A 211 14.87 -41.15 -27.82
CA LEU A 211 15.62 -41.07 -29.07
C LEU A 211 16.92 -41.88 -29.02
N GLU A 212 17.59 -41.89 -27.85
CA GLU A 212 18.84 -42.66 -27.63
C GLU A 212 18.62 -44.19 -27.61
N LYS A 213 17.38 -44.63 -27.34
CA LYS A 213 17.01 -46.05 -27.36
C LYS A 213 16.56 -46.58 -28.73
N LYS A 214 16.55 -45.74 -29.76
CA LYS A 214 16.29 -46.10 -31.15
C LYS A 214 17.59 -46.24 -31.95
#